data_92b48efc311fa745a894bd94054eab43
#
_entry.id   92b48efc311fa745a894bd94054eab43
#
_cell.length_a   1.000
_cell.length_b   1.000
_cell.length_c   1.000
_cell.angle_alpha   90.00
_cell.angle_beta   90.00
_cell.angle_gamma   90.00
#
_symmetry.space_group_name_H-M   'P 1'
#
loop_
_entity.id
_entity.type
_entity.pdbx_description
1 polymer ?
#
loop_
_entity_poly.entity_id
_entity_poly.type
_entity_poly.pdbx_seq_one_letter_code
_entity_poly.pdbx_strand_id
1 'polypeptide(L)'
;SGGPGTGKTTTVVKILALLAEQAVLAGKKKLHVTLVAPTGKAAARLREAILEQRAKLDVDESIRALVPDATSTIHRALRPVPGSLSRFRHDADNPLPTDVLLVDEASMVDLALMARLVDALPPHARLILLGDRNQLASVEAGAILGDLCGPPRPVGFSRAFATHVTTLSGDDVPVAASDAGDAGIEDCVVQLRRNYRYPAGSGIATLAQAINDGDAERAAAVLAAGHDDVRWFSSPSSKDALGDALRACVVDGYRAYLCERDPRACFDAFGR
;
A
#
# COMPACT_ATOMS: atom_id res chain seq x y z
N SER A 1 4.65 1.74 5.63
CA SER A 1 4.18 0.36 5.44
C SER A 1 2.96 0.07 6.31
N GLY A 2 2.10 -0.83 5.90
CA GLY A 2 0.93 -1.27 6.68
C GLY A 2 0.10 -2.31 5.95
N GLY A 3 -0.56 -3.20 6.71
CA GLY A 3 -1.44 -4.22 6.17
C GLY A 3 -2.70 -3.66 5.48
N PRO A 4 -3.53 -4.54 4.91
CA PRO A 4 -4.80 -4.13 4.32
C PRO A 4 -5.70 -3.45 5.36
N GLY A 5 -6.34 -2.33 5.00
CA GLY A 5 -7.25 -1.62 5.91
C GLY A 5 -6.59 -0.79 7.00
N THR A 6 -5.28 -0.55 6.96
CA THR A 6 -4.57 0.27 7.96
C THR A 6 -4.60 1.77 7.66
N GLY A 7 -5.30 2.22 6.63
CA GLY A 7 -5.44 3.64 6.30
C GLY A 7 -4.28 4.22 5.50
N LYS A 8 -3.49 3.41 4.77
CA LYS A 8 -2.38 3.87 3.92
C LYS A 8 -2.78 5.02 3.00
N THR A 9 -3.86 4.85 2.23
CA THR A 9 -4.33 5.87 1.28
C THR A 9 -4.81 7.13 1.98
N THR A 10 -5.53 7.00 3.11
CA THR A 10 -5.97 8.16 3.91
C THR A 10 -4.78 8.96 4.41
N THR A 11 -3.75 8.29 4.94
CA THR A 11 -2.53 8.93 5.42
C THR A 11 -1.82 9.68 4.28
N VAL A 12 -1.68 9.03 3.12
CA VAL A 12 -1.00 9.62 1.98
C VAL A 12 -1.72 10.83 1.42
N VAL A 13 -3.05 10.80 1.34
CA VAL A 13 -3.82 11.96 0.86
C VAL A 13 -3.63 13.16 1.78
N LYS A 14 -3.54 12.95 3.10
CA LYS A 14 -3.18 14.00 4.07
C LYS A 14 -1.75 14.52 3.86
N ILE A 15 -0.78 13.62 3.61
CA ILE A 15 0.61 14.02 3.31
C ILE A 15 0.66 14.86 2.03
N LEU A 16 -0.05 14.46 0.97
CA LEU A 16 -0.11 15.22 -0.27
C LEU A 16 -0.73 16.61 -0.09
N ALA A 17 -1.78 16.71 0.73
CA ALA A 17 -2.38 18.01 1.07
C ALA A 17 -1.42 18.90 1.83
N LEU A 18 -0.70 18.38 2.84
CA LEU A 18 0.33 19.12 3.58
C LEU A 18 1.48 19.56 2.67
N LEU A 19 1.94 18.71 1.75
CA LEU A 19 2.98 19.08 0.79
C LEU A 19 2.52 20.16 -0.19
N ALA A 20 1.25 20.10 -0.61
CA ALA A 20 0.65 21.14 -1.44
C ALA A 20 0.57 22.49 -0.70
N GLU A 21 0.13 22.48 0.56
CA GLU A 21 0.07 23.66 1.41
C GLU A 21 1.48 24.27 1.63
N GLN A 22 2.46 23.44 1.97
CA GLN A 22 3.85 23.87 2.09
C GLN A 22 4.38 24.50 0.78
N ALA A 23 4.05 23.92 -0.37
CA ALA A 23 4.47 24.48 -1.66
C ALA A 23 3.84 25.85 -1.92
N VAL A 24 2.57 26.04 -1.57
CA VAL A 24 1.87 27.33 -1.66
C VAL A 24 2.52 28.37 -0.74
N LEU A 25 2.77 28.01 0.54
CA LEU A 25 3.43 28.88 1.52
C LEU A 25 4.84 29.27 1.09
N ALA A 26 5.56 28.36 0.41
CA ALA A 26 6.89 28.62 -0.14
C ALA A 26 6.85 29.40 -1.48
N GLY A 27 5.69 29.87 -1.92
CA GLY A 27 5.53 30.62 -3.16
C GLY A 27 5.71 29.81 -4.45
N LYS A 28 5.70 28.48 -4.38
CA LYS A 28 5.73 27.60 -5.56
C LYS A 28 4.37 27.64 -6.26
N LYS A 29 4.39 27.93 -7.57
CA LYS A 29 3.16 28.01 -8.37
C LYS A 29 2.42 26.65 -8.51
N LYS A 30 3.15 25.53 -8.47
CA LYS A 30 2.60 24.18 -8.63
C LYS A 30 3.56 23.14 -8.06
N LEU A 31 2.99 22.15 -7.35
CA LEU A 31 3.68 20.93 -6.95
C LEU A 31 3.35 19.84 -7.97
N HIS A 32 4.35 19.29 -8.65
CA HIS A 32 4.15 18.19 -9.58
C HIS A 32 4.22 16.87 -8.82
N VAL A 33 3.09 16.19 -8.72
CA VAL A 33 2.99 14.88 -8.07
C VAL A 33 2.66 13.81 -9.10
N THR A 34 3.45 12.75 -9.13
CA THR A 34 3.24 11.58 -9.96
C THR A 34 2.79 10.42 -9.09
N LEU A 35 1.61 9.85 -9.41
CA LEU A 35 1.01 8.73 -8.67
C LEU A 35 1.08 7.48 -9.54
N VAL A 36 1.76 6.44 -9.06
CA VAL A 36 1.96 5.21 -9.82
C VAL A 36 1.68 3.96 -9.01
N ALA A 37 1.37 2.88 -9.72
CA ALA A 37 1.24 1.54 -9.17
C ALA A 37 1.81 0.51 -10.14
N PRO A 38 2.16 -0.73 -9.72
CA PRO A 38 2.72 -1.74 -10.60
C PRO A 38 1.73 -2.21 -11.68
N THR A 39 0.44 -2.24 -11.39
CA THR A 39 -0.59 -2.74 -12.31
C THR A 39 -1.67 -1.69 -12.61
N GLY A 40 -2.35 -1.83 -13.76
CA GLY A 40 -3.47 -0.95 -14.12
C GLY A 40 -4.63 -1.02 -13.12
N LYS A 41 -4.93 -2.21 -12.58
CA LYS A 41 -5.97 -2.40 -11.55
C LYS A 41 -5.61 -1.68 -10.26
N ALA A 42 -4.35 -1.77 -9.81
CA ALA A 42 -3.88 -1.04 -8.63
C ALA A 42 -3.92 0.48 -8.84
N ALA A 43 -3.50 0.96 -10.02
CA ALA A 43 -3.59 2.38 -10.36
C ALA A 43 -5.03 2.91 -10.37
N ALA A 44 -6.00 2.16 -10.91
CA ALA A 44 -7.41 2.52 -10.88
C ALA A 44 -7.95 2.60 -9.43
N ARG A 45 -7.65 1.59 -8.61
CA ARG A 45 -8.05 1.57 -7.20
C ARG A 45 -7.43 2.73 -6.39
N LEU A 46 -6.15 3.03 -6.65
CA LEU A 46 -5.49 4.18 -6.03
C LEU A 46 -6.22 5.48 -6.35
N ARG A 47 -6.61 5.67 -7.62
CA ARG A 47 -7.38 6.84 -8.05
C ARG A 47 -8.71 6.96 -7.31
N GLU A 48 -9.50 5.90 -7.29
CA GLU A 48 -10.80 5.87 -6.61
C GLU A 48 -10.65 6.21 -5.11
N ALA A 49 -9.69 5.58 -4.45
CA ALA A 49 -9.41 5.81 -3.04
C ALA A 49 -8.92 7.25 -2.77
N ILE A 50 -8.10 7.84 -3.65
CA ILE A 50 -7.67 9.23 -3.54
C ILE A 50 -8.87 10.17 -3.70
N LEU A 51 -9.73 9.97 -4.68
CA LEU A 51 -10.93 10.78 -4.91
C LEU A 51 -11.85 10.76 -3.69
N GLU A 52 -12.08 9.56 -3.13
CA GLU A 52 -12.91 9.39 -1.92
C GLU A 52 -12.30 10.11 -0.71
N GLN A 53 -11.01 9.93 -0.46
CA GLN A 53 -10.34 10.54 0.68
C GLN A 53 -10.16 12.06 0.52
N ARG A 54 -9.91 12.53 -0.71
CA ARG A 54 -9.84 13.96 -1.03
C ARG A 54 -11.14 14.70 -0.70
N ALA A 55 -12.28 14.07 -0.98
CA ALA A 55 -13.59 14.63 -0.63
C ALA A 55 -13.82 14.77 0.89
N LYS A 56 -13.12 13.96 1.70
CA LYS A 56 -13.22 13.96 3.16
C LYS A 56 -12.16 14.82 3.86
N LEU A 57 -11.24 15.44 3.10
CA LEU A 57 -10.21 16.30 3.67
C LEU A 57 -10.84 17.55 4.29
N ASP A 58 -10.46 17.83 5.53
CA ASP A 58 -10.79 19.09 6.22
C ASP A 58 -9.65 20.10 5.97
N VAL A 59 -9.66 20.68 4.77
CA VAL A 59 -8.71 21.69 4.30
C VAL A 59 -9.41 22.65 3.35
N ASP A 60 -8.82 23.81 3.13
CA ASP A 60 -9.31 24.77 2.16
C ASP A 60 -9.48 24.16 0.77
N GLU A 61 -10.52 24.57 0.05
CA GLU A 61 -10.82 24.08 -1.30
C GLU A 61 -9.67 24.29 -2.28
N SER A 62 -8.92 25.39 -2.12
CA SER A 62 -7.72 25.68 -2.91
C SER A 62 -6.63 24.63 -2.73
N ILE A 63 -6.43 24.13 -1.52
CA ILE A 63 -5.46 23.06 -1.22
C ILE A 63 -6.00 21.72 -1.66
N ARG A 64 -7.29 21.43 -1.41
CA ARG A 64 -7.95 20.21 -1.87
C ARG A 64 -7.84 20.02 -3.38
N ALA A 65 -8.01 21.09 -4.16
CA ALA A 65 -7.88 21.07 -5.61
C ALA A 65 -6.46 20.77 -6.12
N LEU A 66 -5.43 20.99 -5.29
CA LEU A 66 -4.04 20.70 -5.64
C LEU A 66 -3.66 19.22 -5.44
N VAL A 67 -4.46 18.44 -4.70
CA VAL A 67 -4.23 17.00 -4.56
C VAL A 67 -4.61 16.29 -5.85
N PRO A 68 -3.64 15.70 -6.59
CA PRO A 68 -3.91 15.10 -7.90
C PRO A 68 -4.67 13.77 -7.77
N ASP A 69 -5.40 13.43 -8.81
CA ASP A 69 -6.12 12.16 -8.93
C ASP A 69 -5.71 11.33 -10.16
N ALA A 70 -4.83 11.89 -10.99
CA ALA A 70 -4.33 11.18 -12.18
C ALA A 70 -3.29 10.13 -11.75
N THR A 71 -3.61 8.86 -11.99
CA THR A 71 -2.76 7.72 -11.68
C THR A 71 -2.34 6.98 -12.95
N SER A 72 -1.20 6.29 -12.91
CA SER A 72 -0.76 5.45 -14.02
C SER A 72 0.01 4.22 -13.51
N THR A 73 0.36 3.32 -14.43
CA THR A 73 1.33 2.27 -14.08
C THR A 73 2.75 2.84 -14.11
N ILE A 74 3.68 2.22 -13.34
CA ILE A 74 5.11 2.59 -13.36
C ILE A 74 5.64 2.57 -14.78
N HIS A 75 5.38 1.51 -15.54
CA HIS A 75 5.80 1.40 -16.94
C HIS A 75 5.31 2.58 -17.79
N ARG A 76 4.03 2.95 -17.63
CA ARG A 76 3.46 4.06 -18.40
C ARG A 76 4.07 5.41 -18.02
N ALA A 77 4.39 5.60 -16.74
CA ALA A 77 5.09 6.80 -16.27
C ALA A 77 6.49 6.90 -16.85
N LEU A 78 7.26 5.80 -16.84
CA LEU A 78 8.61 5.74 -17.39
C LEU A 78 8.66 5.81 -18.93
N ARG A 79 7.55 5.56 -19.63
CA ARG A 79 7.41 5.57 -21.09
C ARG A 79 8.35 4.60 -21.79
N PRO A 80 7.97 3.31 -21.96
CA PRO A 80 8.80 2.32 -22.65
C PRO A 80 9.18 2.79 -24.08
N VAL A 81 10.41 2.52 -24.48
CA VAL A 81 10.88 2.79 -25.84
C VAL A 81 10.40 1.67 -26.75
N PRO A 82 9.64 1.99 -27.84
CA PRO A 82 9.18 0.98 -28.78
C PRO A 82 10.34 0.11 -29.31
N GLY A 83 10.12 -1.21 -29.32
CA GLY A 83 11.15 -2.16 -29.81
C GLY A 83 12.22 -2.52 -28.78
N SER A 84 12.17 -2.00 -27.56
CA SER A 84 13.07 -2.39 -26.48
C SER A 84 12.27 -2.90 -25.27
N LEU A 85 12.69 -4.04 -24.70
CA LEU A 85 12.06 -4.62 -23.51
C LEU A 85 12.55 -4.00 -22.20
N SER A 86 13.70 -3.28 -22.22
CA SER A 86 14.38 -2.82 -21.01
C SER A 86 14.67 -1.32 -20.95
N ARG A 87 14.38 -0.58 -22.03
CA ARG A 87 14.67 0.86 -22.12
C ARG A 87 13.40 1.68 -21.93
N PHE A 88 13.55 2.72 -21.15
CA PHE A 88 12.52 3.73 -20.91
C PHE A 88 12.98 5.10 -21.43
N ARG A 89 12.04 6.00 -21.66
CA ARG A 89 12.35 7.39 -22.07
C ARG A 89 12.80 8.24 -20.88
N HIS A 90 12.28 7.92 -19.69
CA HIS A 90 12.69 8.56 -18.46
C HIS A 90 13.73 7.69 -17.77
N ASP A 91 14.89 8.28 -17.50
CA ASP A 91 16.08 7.71 -16.89
C ASP A 91 16.90 8.83 -16.21
N ALA A 92 18.14 8.57 -15.82
CA ALA A 92 19.02 9.56 -15.18
C ALA A 92 19.32 10.78 -16.06
N ASP A 93 19.38 10.60 -17.39
CA ASP A 93 19.67 11.68 -18.34
C ASP A 93 18.40 12.47 -18.72
N ASN A 94 17.22 11.88 -18.55
CA ASN A 94 15.93 12.49 -18.82
C ASN A 94 14.93 12.16 -17.71
N PRO A 95 15.08 12.75 -16.52
CA PRO A 95 14.28 12.41 -15.35
C PRO A 95 12.80 12.75 -15.51
N LEU A 96 11.98 12.13 -14.66
CA LEU A 96 10.56 12.40 -14.56
C LEU A 96 10.32 13.86 -14.14
N PRO A 97 9.39 14.59 -14.77
CA PRO A 97 9.04 15.95 -14.37
C PRO A 97 8.14 15.92 -13.12
N THR A 98 8.71 15.57 -11.98
CA THR A 98 7.96 15.40 -10.72
C THR A 98 8.73 15.94 -9.51
N ASP A 99 8.01 16.55 -8.58
CA ASP A 99 8.54 16.94 -7.25
C ASP A 99 8.27 15.86 -6.20
N VAL A 100 7.20 15.06 -6.40
CA VAL A 100 6.82 13.95 -5.52
C VAL A 100 6.40 12.76 -6.36
N LEU A 101 7.05 11.63 -6.17
CA LEU A 101 6.65 10.36 -6.73
C LEU A 101 6.07 9.48 -5.63
N LEU A 102 4.82 9.05 -5.82
CA LEU A 102 4.15 8.11 -4.94
C LEU A 102 3.95 6.78 -5.66
N VAL A 103 4.42 5.71 -5.06
CA VAL A 103 4.27 4.33 -5.54
C VAL A 103 3.35 3.57 -4.59
N ASP A 104 2.18 3.18 -5.05
CA ASP A 104 1.30 2.28 -4.30
C ASP A 104 1.58 0.82 -4.66
N GLU A 105 1.25 -0.10 -3.74
CA GLU A 105 1.56 -1.53 -3.84
C GLU A 105 3.04 -1.80 -4.16
N ALA A 106 3.94 -1.05 -3.52
CA ALA A 106 5.40 -1.13 -3.77
C ALA A 106 5.99 -2.50 -3.43
N SER A 107 5.32 -3.33 -2.62
CA SER A 107 5.70 -4.73 -2.35
C SER A 107 5.66 -5.62 -3.59
N MET A 108 4.90 -5.25 -4.62
CA MET A 108 4.78 -5.97 -5.89
C MET A 108 5.79 -5.49 -6.95
N VAL A 109 6.60 -4.49 -6.66
CA VAL A 109 7.60 -3.93 -7.59
C VAL A 109 8.89 -4.71 -7.45
N ASP A 110 9.38 -5.28 -8.56
CA ASP A 110 10.66 -5.97 -8.59
C ASP A 110 11.86 -5.01 -8.54
N LEU A 111 13.04 -5.56 -8.22
CA LEU A 111 14.28 -4.79 -8.06
C LEU A 111 14.66 -4.01 -9.33
N ALA A 112 14.53 -4.64 -10.50
CA ALA A 112 14.94 -4.03 -11.76
C ALA A 112 14.05 -2.82 -12.11
N LEU A 113 12.74 -2.95 -11.95
CA LEU A 113 11.79 -1.87 -12.20
C LEU A 113 11.92 -0.74 -11.16
N MET A 114 12.17 -1.07 -9.89
CA MET A 114 12.41 -0.07 -8.84
C MET A 114 13.71 0.70 -9.12
N ALA A 115 14.80 0.02 -9.51
CA ALA A 115 16.03 0.67 -9.88
C ALA A 115 15.82 1.67 -11.05
N ARG A 116 15.10 1.26 -12.10
CA ARG A 116 14.76 2.16 -13.22
C ARG A 116 13.93 3.36 -12.78
N LEU A 117 13.01 3.14 -11.83
CA LEU A 117 12.17 4.21 -11.30
C LEU A 117 12.98 5.21 -10.49
N VAL A 118 13.93 4.73 -9.67
CA VAL A 118 14.82 5.58 -8.88
C VAL A 118 15.81 6.33 -9.78
N ASP A 119 16.38 5.68 -10.78
CA ASP A 119 17.25 6.32 -11.78
C ASP A 119 16.56 7.47 -12.52
N ALA A 120 15.24 7.35 -12.74
CA ALA A 120 14.45 8.37 -13.40
C ALA A 120 13.98 9.50 -12.46
N LEU A 121 14.29 9.46 -11.17
CA LEU A 121 13.90 10.52 -10.23
C LEU A 121 14.89 11.68 -10.27
N PRO A 122 14.40 12.94 -10.38
CA PRO A 122 15.28 14.09 -10.19
C PRO A 122 15.75 14.17 -8.74
N PRO A 123 16.98 14.68 -8.48
CA PRO A 123 17.58 14.69 -7.14
C PRO A 123 16.78 15.43 -6.06
N HIS A 124 15.91 16.35 -6.46
CA HIS A 124 15.05 17.12 -5.54
C HIS A 124 13.71 16.45 -5.23
N ALA A 125 13.35 15.38 -5.96
CA ALA A 125 12.07 14.75 -5.81
C ALA A 125 12.00 13.91 -4.53
N ARG A 126 10.81 13.86 -3.94
CA ARG A 126 10.50 13.01 -2.80
C ARG A 126 9.87 11.72 -3.28
N LEU A 127 10.39 10.59 -2.81
CA LEU A 127 9.83 9.26 -3.08
C LEU A 127 8.99 8.79 -1.88
N ILE A 128 7.74 8.44 -2.13
CA ILE A 128 6.83 7.87 -1.12
C ILE A 128 6.43 6.47 -1.57
N LEU A 129 6.83 5.46 -0.82
CA LEU A 129 6.49 4.06 -1.08
C LEU A 129 5.38 3.61 -0.13
N LEU A 130 4.27 3.15 -0.69
CA LEU A 130 3.18 2.51 0.04
C LEU A 130 3.15 1.03 -0.26
N GLY A 131 2.95 0.22 0.75
CA GLY A 131 2.84 -1.22 0.59
C GLY A 131 2.70 -1.93 1.92
N ASP A 132 2.64 -3.23 1.85
CA ASP A 132 2.58 -4.11 3.00
C ASP A 132 3.84 -4.99 3.00
N ARG A 133 4.70 -4.80 3.99
CA ARG A 133 5.92 -5.59 4.15
C ARG A 133 5.68 -7.09 4.34
N ASN A 134 4.49 -7.47 4.81
CA ASN A 134 4.11 -8.85 5.09
C ASN A 134 3.39 -9.50 3.89
N GLN A 135 3.10 -8.75 2.83
CA GLN A 135 2.59 -9.34 1.59
C GLN A 135 3.69 -10.14 0.88
N LEU A 136 3.23 -11.12 0.09
CA LEU A 136 4.10 -11.85 -0.83
C LEU A 136 4.89 -10.85 -1.69
N ALA A 137 6.19 -11.04 -1.73
CA ALA A 137 7.07 -10.28 -2.62
C ALA A 137 6.65 -10.49 -4.08
N SER A 138 7.18 -9.63 -4.97
CA SER A 138 7.04 -9.81 -6.41
C SER A 138 7.49 -11.22 -6.84
N VAL A 139 6.90 -11.75 -7.89
CA VAL A 139 7.27 -13.07 -8.45
C VAL A 139 8.72 -13.05 -8.95
N GLU A 140 9.23 -11.88 -9.36
CA GLU A 140 10.62 -11.66 -9.73
C GLU A 140 11.48 -11.29 -8.50
N ALA A 141 12.79 -11.45 -8.62
CA ALA A 141 13.74 -11.32 -7.52
C ALA A 141 13.69 -9.96 -6.82
N GLY A 142 13.57 -9.96 -5.48
CA GLY A 142 13.76 -8.83 -4.60
C GLY A 142 12.50 -8.37 -3.87
N ALA A 143 12.52 -8.46 -2.55
CA ALA A 143 11.49 -7.92 -1.66
C ALA A 143 11.86 -6.50 -1.19
N ILE A 144 12.05 -5.57 -2.14
CA ILE A 144 12.66 -4.25 -1.87
C ILE A 144 11.98 -3.53 -0.71
N LEU A 145 10.65 -3.49 -0.68
CA LEU A 145 9.94 -2.81 0.41
C LEU A 145 10.19 -3.50 1.76
N GLY A 146 10.27 -4.83 1.77
CA GLY A 146 10.64 -5.61 2.95
C GLY A 146 12.05 -5.29 3.42
N ASP A 147 13.00 -5.27 2.51
CA ASP A 147 14.41 -4.98 2.78
C ASP A 147 14.61 -3.54 3.28
N LEU A 148 13.95 -2.56 2.65
CA LEU A 148 13.97 -1.16 3.10
C LEU A 148 13.33 -0.96 4.48
N CYS A 149 12.26 -1.70 4.79
CA CYS A 149 11.62 -1.64 6.10
C CYS A 149 12.43 -2.36 7.19
N GLY A 150 13.42 -3.18 6.82
CA GLY A 150 14.24 -3.97 7.73
C GLY A 150 13.47 -5.09 8.43
N PRO A 151 14.11 -5.87 9.31
CA PRO A 151 13.44 -6.92 10.07
C PRO A 151 12.36 -6.37 11.00
N PRO A 152 11.39 -7.21 11.46
CA PRO A 152 10.39 -6.81 12.45
C PRO A 152 11.08 -6.46 13.78
N ARG A 153 11.45 -5.20 13.93
CA ARG A 153 11.97 -4.64 15.19
C ARG A 153 10.92 -3.69 15.77
N PRO A 154 10.93 -3.41 17.09
CA PRO A 154 10.25 -2.23 17.59
C PRO A 154 10.77 -1.04 16.80
N VAL A 155 9.88 -0.39 16.05
CA VAL A 155 10.25 0.77 15.22
C VAL A 155 10.66 1.87 16.19
N GLY A 156 11.94 2.15 16.28
CA GLY A 156 12.49 3.31 16.96
C GLY A 156 13.05 4.25 15.91
N PHE A 157 12.86 5.52 16.14
CA PHE A 157 13.44 6.60 15.32
C PHE A 157 14.76 7.06 15.92
N SER A 158 15.55 7.81 15.15
CA SER A 158 16.72 8.48 15.72
C SER A 158 16.28 9.47 16.81
N ARG A 159 17.15 9.71 17.77
CA ARG A 159 16.86 10.66 18.85
C ARG A 159 16.56 12.06 18.29
N ALA A 160 17.28 12.47 17.25
CA ALA A 160 17.08 13.75 16.60
C ALA A 160 15.69 13.87 15.98
N PHE A 161 15.25 12.82 15.26
CA PHE A 161 13.93 12.79 14.66
C PHE A 161 12.82 12.74 15.73
N ALA A 162 12.98 11.91 16.76
CA ALA A 162 12.02 11.83 17.87
C ALA A 162 11.83 13.18 18.56
N THR A 163 12.93 13.87 18.89
CA THR A 163 12.89 15.22 19.49
C THR A 163 12.18 16.21 18.58
N HIS A 164 12.43 16.13 17.27
CA HIS A 164 11.78 17.02 16.29
C HIS A 164 10.27 16.78 16.23
N VAL A 165 9.85 15.52 16.19
CA VAL A 165 8.42 15.14 16.20
C VAL A 165 7.74 15.61 17.47
N THR A 166 8.32 15.32 18.65
CA THR A 166 7.76 15.79 19.94
C THR A 166 7.62 17.30 20.00
N THR A 167 8.60 18.03 19.46
CA THR A 167 8.55 19.50 19.42
C THR A 167 7.42 20.04 18.54
N LEU A 168 7.14 19.35 17.41
CA LEU A 168 6.13 19.79 16.45
C LEU A 168 4.71 19.37 16.82
N SER A 169 4.53 18.12 17.29
CA SER A 169 3.21 17.53 17.52
C SER A 169 2.83 17.42 18.99
N GLY A 170 3.79 17.48 19.90
CA GLY A 170 3.60 17.14 21.30
C GLY A 170 3.52 15.63 21.58
N ASP A 171 3.62 14.79 20.56
CA ASP A 171 3.53 13.34 20.70
C ASP A 171 4.92 12.73 20.93
N ASP A 172 5.03 11.81 21.88
CA ASP A 172 6.23 11.01 22.08
C ASP A 172 6.27 9.86 21.08
N VAL A 173 7.41 9.72 20.39
CA VAL A 173 7.66 8.58 19.50
C VAL A 173 8.82 7.73 20.04
N PRO A 174 8.79 6.40 19.82
CA PRO A 174 9.84 5.51 20.34
C PRO A 174 11.19 5.83 19.70
N VAL A 175 12.22 5.91 20.54
CA VAL A 175 13.62 6.07 20.13
C VAL A 175 14.25 4.68 19.95
N ALA A 176 15.04 4.51 18.88
CA ALA A 176 15.77 3.27 18.64
C ALA A 176 16.80 3.02 19.76
N ALA A 177 16.96 1.76 20.14
CA ALA A 177 17.90 1.36 21.18
C ALA A 177 19.37 1.49 20.77
N SER A 178 19.66 1.60 19.46
CA SER A 178 21.01 1.83 18.95
C SER A 178 21.29 3.34 18.92
N ASP A 179 22.34 3.75 19.61
CA ASP A 179 22.83 5.13 19.67
C ASP A 179 23.54 5.61 18.37
N ALA A 180 23.10 5.14 17.21
CA ALA A 180 23.55 5.65 15.93
C ALA A 180 22.98 7.07 15.78
N GLY A 181 23.81 8.06 16.11
CA GLY A 181 23.42 9.47 16.20
C GLY A 181 23.07 10.15 14.87
N ASP A 182 23.15 9.43 13.77
CA ASP A 182 22.83 9.94 12.43
C ASP A 182 21.47 9.45 11.97
N ALA A 183 20.68 10.35 11.35
CA ALA A 183 19.43 10.05 10.71
C ALA A 183 19.62 8.96 9.64
N GLY A 184 19.05 7.80 9.86
CA GLY A 184 19.10 6.68 8.94
C GLY A 184 17.78 6.49 8.17
N ILE A 185 17.70 5.44 7.36
CA ILE A 185 16.49 5.09 6.62
C ILE A 185 15.32 4.78 7.55
N GLU A 186 15.60 4.37 8.79
CA GLU A 186 14.61 4.11 9.83
C GLU A 186 13.72 5.32 10.14
N ASP A 187 14.25 6.54 10.04
CA ASP A 187 13.48 7.77 10.23
C ASP A 187 12.47 8.01 9.09
N CYS A 188 12.66 7.32 7.97
CA CYS A 188 11.78 7.38 6.81
C CYS A 188 10.74 6.25 6.78
N VAL A 189 10.79 5.29 7.73
CA VAL A 189 9.90 4.11 7.74
C VAL A 189 8.83 4.26 8.80
N VAL A 190 7.57 4.38 8.37
CA VAL A 190 6.41 4.42 9.25
C VAL A 190 5.59 3.16 9.06
N GLN A 191 5.26 2.46 10.17
CA GLN A 191 4.40 1.29 10.17
C GLN A 191 3.01 1.62 10.73
N LEU A 192 1.99 1.53 9.88
CA LEU A 192 0.60 1.67 10.29
C LEU A 192 0.13 0.33 10.89
N ARG A 193 -0.24 0.33 12.16
CA ARG A 193 -0.59 -0.89 12.92
C ARG A 193 -2.09 -1.07 13.10
N ARG A 194 -2.85 0.04 13.21
CA ARG A 194 -4.29 -0.01 13.45
C ARG A 194 -5.03 -0.42 12.19
N ASN A 195 -5.79 -1.50 12.27
CA ASN A 195 -6.66 -1.94 11.18
C ASN A 195 -8.06 -1.32 11.36
N TYR A 196 -8.58 -0.69 10.30
CA TYR A 196 -9.91 -0.09 10.26
C TYR A 196 -10.91 -0.91 9.44
N ARG A 197 -10.44 -1.94 8.75
CA ARG A 197 -11.29 -2.80 7.88
C ARG A 197 -11.98 -3.89 8.68
N TYR A 198 -11.30 -4.42 9.68
CA TYR A 198 -11.80 -5.50 10.51
C TYR A 198 -12.06 -4.99 11.92
N PRO A 199 -13.25 -5.30 12.51
CA PRO A 199 -13.56 -4.92 13.89
C PRO A 199 -12.61 -5.60 14.89
N ALA A 200 -12.55 -5.04 16.09
CA ALA A 200 -11.84 -5.68 17.19
C ALA A 200 -12.48 -7.04 17.47
N GLY A 201 -11.67 -8.09 17.56
CA GLY A 201 -12.15 -9.48 17.75
C GLY A 201 -12.46 -10.25 16.47
N SER A 202 -12.23 -9.67 15.28
CA SER A 202 -12.33 -10.39 14.00
C SER A 202 -11.41 -11.61 13.98
N GLY A 203 -11.96 -12.76 13.63
CA GLY A 203 -11.20 -14.01 13.43
C GLY A 203 -10.19 -13.87 12.29
N ILE A 204 -10.56 -13.18 11.20
CA ILE A 204 -9.65 -12.89 10.08
C ILE A 204 -8.43 -12.09 10.55
N ALA A 205 -8.63 -11.03 11.36
CA ALA A 205 -7.53 -10.21 11.84
C ALA A 205 -6.61 -11.00 12.80
N THR A 206 -7.20 -11.81 13.69
CA THR A 206 -6.47 -12.65 14.65
C THR A 206 -5.69 -13.75 13.95
N LEU A 207 -6.29 -14.39 12.94
CA LEU A 207 -5.64 -15.42 12.13
C LEU A 207 -4.47 -14.84 11.33
N ALA A 208 -4.68 -13.70 10.67
CA ALA A 208 -3.63 -13.03 9.92
C ALA A 208 -2.45 -12.63 10.81
N GLN A 209 -2.72 -12.17 12.04
CA GLN A 209 -1.66 -11.86 12.99
C GLN A 209 -0.89 -13.12 13.42
N ALA A 210 -1.58 -14.22 13.74
CA ALA A 210 -0.93 -15.47 14.14
C ALA A 210 -0.03 -16.02 13.00
N ILE A 211 -0.51 -15.94 11.74
CA ILE A 211 0.28 -16.35 10.56
C ILE A 211 1.53 -15.46 10.40
N ASN A 212 1.38 -14.14 10.52
CA ASN A 212 2.50 -13.20 10.42
C ASN A 212 3.54 -13.37 11.53
N ASP A 213 3.09 -13.77 12.73
CA ASP A 213 3.95 -14.06 13.88
C ASP A 213 4.64 -15.43 13.76
N GLY A 214 4.24 -16.28 12.79
CA GLY A 214 4.70 -17.65 12.63
C GLY A 214 4.16 -18.60 13.71
N ASP A 215 3.09 -18.22 14.41
CA ASP A 215 2.49 -18.98 15.51
C ASP A 215 1.42 -19.94 14.96
N ALA A 216 1.86 -21.15 14.61
CA ALA A 216 0.99 -22.17 14.03
C ALA A 216 -0.07 -22.68 15.03
N GLU A 217 0.26 -22.74 16.33
CA GLU A 217 -0.67 -23.20 17.37
C GLU A 217 -1.83 -22.21 17.53
N ARG A 218 -1.50 -20.93 17.61
CA ARG A 218 -2.48 -19.84 17.67
C ARG A 218 -3.33 -19.78 16.41
N ALA A 219 -2.74 -19.95 15.22
CA ALA A 219 -3.48 -20.00 13.96
C ALA A 219 -4.49 -21.15 13.94
N ALA A 220 -4.08 -22.35 14.35
CA ALA A 220 -4.95 -23.50 14.46
C ALA A 220 -6.08 -23.30 15.49
N ALA A 221 -5.77 -22.68 16.64
CA ALA A 221 -6.76 -22.36 17.66
C ALA A 221 -7.83 -21.38 17.15
N VAL A 222 -7.44 -20.35 16.37
CA VAL A 222 -8.37 -19.40 15.74
C VAL A 222 -9.28 -20.10 14.74
N LEU A 223 -8.75 -21.01 13.91
CA LEU A 223 -9.53 -21.80 12.97
C LEU A 223 -10.54 -22.71 13.67
N ALA A 224 -10.19 -23.25 14.83
CA ALA A 224 -11.06 -24.11 15.64
C ALA A 224 -12.09 -23.36 16.47
N ALA A 225 -11.89 -22.05 16.74
CA ALA A 225 -12.73 -21.25 17.65
C ALA A 225 -14.12 -20.92 17.11
N GLY A 226 -14.38 -21.14 15.80
CA GLY A 226 -15.70 -20.94 15.19
C GLY A 226 -16.10 -19.46 15.10
N HIS A 227 -15.18 -18.59 14.69
CA HIS A 227 -15.48 -17.19 14.40
C HIS A 227 -16.48 -17.05 13.26
N ASP A 228 -17.38 -16.07 13.31
CA ASP A 228 -18.39 -15.83 12.29
C ASP A 228 -17.82 -15.46 10.92
N ASP A 229 -16.62 -14.84 10.91
CA ASP A 229 -15.90 -14.36 9.73
C ASP A 229 -14.82 -15.32 9.22
N VAL A 230 -14.62 -16.49 9.89
CA VAL A 230 -13.64 -17.52 9.50
C VAL A 230 -14.31 -18.88 9.45
N ARG A 231 -14.21 -19.57 8.33
CA ARG A 231 -14.69 -20.94 8.17
C ARG A 231 -13.56 -21.86 7.77
N TRP A 232 -13.38 -22.93 8.52
CA TRP A 232 -12.46 -24.00 8.19
C TRP A 232 -13.21 -25.19 7.62
N PHE A 233 -12.87 -25.54 6.39
CA PHE A 233 -13.35 -26.78 5.77
C PHE A 233 -12.26 -27.85 5.89
N SER A 234 -12.44 -28.84 6.75
CA SER A 234 -11.56 -30.01 6.79
C SER A 234 -11.76 -30.83 5.53
N SER A 235 -10.68 -31.16 4.83
CA SER A 235 -10.72 -32.11 3.73
C SER A 235 -10.75 -33.54 4.33
N PRO A 236 -11.84 -34.31 4.18
CA PRO A 236 -11.76 -35.73 4.44
C PRO A 236 -10.81 -36.36 3.41
N SER A 237 -10.23 -37.48 3.76
CA SER A 237 -9.20 -38.19 2.97
C SER A 237 -9.67 -38.67 1.57
N SER A 238 -10.92 -38.51 1.20
CA SER A 238 -11.43 -38.77 -0.14
C SER A 238 -11.57 -37.46 -0.93
N LYS A 239 -11.05 -37.45 -2.16
CA LYS A 239 -11.04 -36.28 -3.06
C LYS A 239 -12.46 -35.75 -3.40
N ASP A 240 -13.51 -36.50 -3.09
CA ASP A 240 -14.88 -36.19 -3.52
C ASP A 240 -15.68 -35.37 -2.51
N ALA A 241 -15.39 -35.45 -1.21
CA ALA A 241 -16.22 -34.79 -0.19
C ALA A 241 -15.91 -33.29 0.05
N LEU A 242 -14.68 -32.81 -0.23
CA LEU A 242 -14.38 -31.39 -0.27
C LEU A 242 -15.12 -30.73 -1.44
N GLY A 243 -15.37 -31.51 -2.52
CA GLY A 243 -16.03 -31.02 -3.70
C GLY A 243 -17.42 -30.47 -3.43
N ASP A 244 -18.24 -31.13 -2.65
CA ASP A 244 -19.67 -30.78 -2.53
C ASP A 244 -19.90 -29.52 -1.66
N ALA A 245 -19.26 -29.41 -0.50
CA ALA A 245 -19.41 -28.23 0.35
C ALA A 245 -18.78 -26.97 -0.28
N LEU A 246 -17.57 -27.09 -0.86
CA LEU A 246 -16.91 -26.01 -1.56
C LEU A 246 -17.66 -25.64 -2.84
N ARG A 247 -18.14 -26.65 -3.60
CA ARG A 247 -18.94 -26.46 -4.81
C ARG A 247 -20.24 -25.71 -4.51
N ALA A 248 -20.96 -26.09 -3.46
CA ALA A 248 -22.16 -25.37 -3.05
C ALA A 248 -21.86 -23.91 -2.71
N CYS A 249 -20.81 -23.64 -1.93
CA CYS A 249 -20.38 -22.29 -1.56
C CYS A 249 -19.99 -21.45 -2.80
N VAL A 250 -19.24 -22.03 -3.74
CA VAL A 250 -18.83 -21.35 -4.98
C VAL A 250 -20.03 -21.07 -5.89
N VAL A 251 -20.90 -22.09 -6.10
CA VAL A 251 -22.10 -21.94 -6.95
C VAL A 251 -23.04 -20.88 -6.40
N ASP A 252 -23.28 -20.87 -5.08
CA ASP A 252 -24.15 -19.89 -4.45
C ASP A 252 -23.54 -18.48 -4.48
N GLY A 253 -22.23 -18.36 -4.25
CA GLY A 253 -21.51 -17.08 -4.32
C GLY A 253 -21.53 -16.46 -5.73
N TYR A 254 -21.43 -17.29 -6.77
CA TYR A 254 -21.44 -16.80 -8.16
C TYR A 254 -22.83 -16.79 -8.81
N ARG A 255 -23.88 -17.25 -8.14
CA ARG A 255 -25.24 -17.36 -8.70
C ARG A 255 -25.76 -16.02 -9.22
N ALA A 256 -25.60 -14.95 -8.47
CA ALA A 256 -26.04 -13.61 -8.85
C ALA A 256 -25.34 -13.15 -10.15
N TYR A 257 -24.03 -13.35 -10.23
CA TYR A 257 -23.23 -13.02 -11.40
C TYR A 257 -23.64 -13.87 -12.63
N LEU A 258 -23.82 -15.17 -12.46
CA LEU A 258 -24.12 -16.09 -13.55
C LEU A 258 -25.56 -15.95 -14.11
N CYS A 259 -26.49 -15.44 -13.28
CA CYS A 259 -27.88 -15.24 -13.68
C CYS A 259 -28.16 -13.84 -14.23
N GLU A 260 -27.24 -12.91 -14.06
CA GLU A 260 -27.39 -11.53 -14.54
C GLU A 260 -27.12 -11.43 -16.06
N ARG A 261 -27.92 -10.62 -16.77
CA ARG A 261 -27.81 -10.42 -18.21
C ARG A 261 -27.23 -9.07 -18.60
N ASP A 262 -27.35 -8.06 -17.72
CA ASP A 262 -26.71 -6.76 -17.93
C ASP A 262 -25.22 -6.82 -17.59
N PRO A 263 -24.31 -6.54 -18.54
CA PRO A 263 -22.86 -6.57 -18.28
C PRO A 263 -22.43 -5.69 -17.10
N ARG A 264 -23.05 -4.54 -16.87
CA ARG A 264 -22.70 -3.65 -15.76
C ARG A 264 -23.12 -4.26 -14.42
N ALA A 265 -24.35 -4.77 -14.34
CA ALA A 265 -24.83 -5.47 -13.14
C ALA A 265 -24.04 -6.76 -12.86
N CYS A 266 -23.56 -7.48 -13.89
CA CYS A 266 -22.64 -8.59 -13.75
C CYS A 266 -21.33 -8.16 -13.05
N PHE A 267 -20.71 -7.06 -13.49
CA PHE A 267 -19.48 -6.56 -12.87
C PHE A 267 -19.70 -6.09 -11.42
N ASP A 268 -20.84 -5.47 -11.15
CA ASP A 268 -21.20 -5.04 -9.78
C ASP A 268 -21.46 -6.25 -8.87
N ALA A 269 -22.07 -7.32 -9.38
CA ALA A 269 -22.26 -8.56 -8.64
C ALA A 269 -20.94 -9.32 -8.39
N PHE A 270 -20.00 -9.25 -9.35
CA PHE A 270 -18.68 -9.88 -9.23
C PHE A 270 -17.73 -9.12 -8.29
N GLY A 271 -17.93 -7.83 -8.14
CA GLY A 271 -17.10 -6.96 -7.29
C GLY A 271 -17.49 -6.96 -5.81
N ARG A 272 -18.61 -7.60 -5.44
CA ARG A 272 -19.11 -7.74 -4.06
C ARG A 272 -18.57 -9.01 -3.41
#